data_ddcc09c4f765dffe71b5f7d439af99e6
#
_entry.id   ddcc09c4f765dffe71b5f7d439af99e6
#
_cell.length_a   1.000
_cell.length_b   1.000
_cell.length_c   1.000
_cell.angle_alpha   90.00
_cell.angle_beta   90.00
_cell.angle_gamma   90.00
#
_symmetry.space_group_name_H-M   'P 1'
#
loop_
_entity.id
_entity.type
_entity.pdbx_description
1 polymer ?
#
loop_
_entity_poly.entity_id
_entity_poly.type
_entity_poly.pdbx_seq_one_letter_code
_entity_poly.pdbx_strand_id
1 'polypeptide(L)'
;MIQKSNKKLLFIGFVAAVVLGIYLPGLQNQLVFDDLRFKDTIFRDYGGALELKQRLLSYGSFVWIQALFGEGWWKQRIVNLLLHGGVVVALYLLMRDLLSHTSFAKELESKEHFKESRNAALLVGTALFAVNPMAVYAVGYLVQRSIVMATLFTVLACWLFIKGLVNGRIYWYALALLSYLCAVLS
;
A
#
# COMPACT_ATOMS: atom_id res chain seq x y z
N MET A 1 14.00 -25.44 12.47
CA MET A 1 12.92 -24.47 12.35
C MET A 1 13.39 -23.00 12.45
N ILE A 2 14.29 -22.66 13.34
CA ILE A 2 14.84 -21.30 13.57
C ILE A 2 15.58 -20.74 12.35
N GLN A 3 16.37 -21.56 11.65
CA GLN A 3 17.19 -21.12 10.50
C GLN A 3 16.35 -20.67 9.28
N LYS A 4 15.15 -21.23 9.08
CA LYS A 4 14.25 -20.89 7.97
C LYS A 4 13.55 -19.54 8.19
N SER A 5 13.26 -19.20 9.45
CA SER A 5 12.68 -17.90 9.84
C SER A 5 13.64 -16.75 9.58
N ASN A 6 14.93 -16.93 9.90
CA ASN A 6 15.95 -15.91 9.74
C ASN A 6 16.17 -15.53 8.25
N LYS A 7 16.13 -16.51 7.33
CA LYS A 7 16.27 -16.23 5.89
C LYS A 7 15.14 -15.34 5.33
N LYS A 8 13.90 -15.55 5.77
CA LYS A 8 12.76 -14.72 5.38
C LYS A 8 12.89 -13.29 5.91
N LEU A 9 13.30 -13.16 7.17
CA LEU A 9 13.50 -11.86 7.80
C LEU A 9 14.61 -11.06 7.10
N LEU A 10 15.71 -11.73 6.77
CA LEU A 10 16.81 -11.13 6.00
C LEU A 10 16.37 -10.69 4.60
N PHE A 11 15.56 -11.49 3.90
CA PHE A 11 15.03 -11.12 2.60
C PHE A 11 14.10 -9.91 2.69
N ILE A 12 13.18 -9.88 3.65
CA ILE A 12 12.28 -8.73 3.88
C ILE A 12 13.10 -7.48 4.22
N GLY A 13 14.10 -7.59 5.10
CA GLY A 13 15.00 -6.50 5.44
C GLY A 13 15.79 -5.99 4.23
N PHE A 14 16.28 -6.89 3.38
CA PHE A 14 16.95 -6.53 2.13
C PHE A 14 16.02 -5.78 1.18
N VAL A 15 14.80 -6.28 0.94
CA VAL A 15 13.82 -5.59 0.09
C VAL A 15 13.47 -4.23 0.65
N ALA A 16 13.25 -4.11 1.96
CA ALA A 16 12.98 -2.84 2.61
C ALA A 16 14.17 -1.85 2.44
N ALA A 17 15.40 -2.32 2.58
CA ALA A 17 16.60 -1.51 2.36
C ALA A 17 16.71 -1.04 0.90
N VAL A 18 16.41 -1.89 -0.07
CA VAL A 18 16.39 -1.53 -1.50
C VAL A 18 15.31 -0.50 -1.78
N VAL A 19 14.10 -0.69 -1.27
CA VAL A 19 12.99 0.29 -1.39
C VAL A 19 13.40 1.63 -0.81
N LEU A 20 13.94 1.65 0.40
CA LEU A 20 14.46 2.89 1.01
C LEU A 20 15.56 3.51 0.16
N GLY A 21 16.52 2.73 -0.33
CA GLY A 21 17.60 3.21 -1.20
C GLY A 21 17.11 3.87 -2.49
N ILE A 22 16.01 3.37 -3.06
CA ILE A 22 15.39 3.94 -4.27
C ILE A 22 14.68 5.26 -3.97
N TYR A 23 13.94 5.34 -2.85
CA TYR A 23 13.05 6.47 -2.59
C TYR A 23 13.64 7.57 -1.70
N LEU A 24 14.61 7.27 -0.80
CA LEU A 24 15.21 8.25 0.11
C LEU A 24 15.84 9.45 -0.62
N PRO A 25 16.59 9.26 -1.74
CA PRO A 25 17.17 10.40 -2.44
C PRO A 25 16.13 11.41 -2.95
N GLY A 26 14.92 10.92 -3.29
CA GLY A 26 13.84 11.74 -3.80
C GLY A 26 13.05 12.52 -2.74
N LEU A 27 13.26 12.27 -1.45
CA LEU A 27 12.46 12.89 -0.39
C LEU A 27 12.60 14.43 -0.35
N GLN A 28 13.77 14.95 -0.67
CA GLN A 28 14.06 16.39 -0.64
C GLN A 28 13.87 17.09 -2.00
N ASN A 29 13.43 16.37 -3.03
CA ASN A 29 13.20 16.96 -4.34
C ASN A 29 12.18 18.11 -4.26
N GLN A 30 12.36 19.09 -5.13
CA GLN A 30 11.41 20.19 -5.28
C GLN A 30 10.08 19.68 -5.84
N LEU A 31 9.03 20.49 -5.69
CA LEU A 31 7.75 20.24 -6.34
C LEU A 31 7.89 20.47 -7.84
N VAL A 32 7.38 19.52 -8.65
CA VAL A 32 7.44 19.59 -10.11
C VAL A 32 6.07 19.23 -10.71
N PHE A 33 5.78 19.77 -11.87
CA PHE A 33 4.56 19.51 -12.62
C PHE A 33 3.29 19.69 -11.77
N ASP A 34 2.47 18.67 -11.68
CA ASP A 34 1.18 18.69 -10.96
C ASP A 34 1.33 18.93 -9.45
N ASP A 35 2.49 18.66 -8.87
CA ASP A 35 2.75 18.98 -7.45
C ASP A 35 2.77 20.49 -7.18
N LEU A 36 2.94 21.33 -8.20
CA LEU A 36 2.85 22.80 -8.05
C LEU A 36 1.47 23.26 -7.60
N ARG A 37 0.41 22.48 -7.85
CA ARG A 37 -0.96 22.76 -7.38
C ARG A 37 -1.07 22.82 -5.86
N PHE A 38 -0.14 22.21 -5.11
CA PHE A 38 -0.14 22.31 -3.66
C PHE A 38 0.06 23.74 -3.16
N LYS A 39 0.82 24.56 -3.89
CA LYS A 39 1.06 25.96 -3.50
C LYS A 39 -0.18 26.82 -3.55
N ASP A 40 -1.09 26.55 -4.50
CA ASP A 40 -2.14 27.50 -4.86
C ASP A 40 -3.55 27.05 -4.49
N THR A 41 -3.87 25.75 -4.50
CA THR A 41 -5.27 25.30 -4.41
C THR A 41 -5.54 24.23 -3.34
N ILE A 42 -4.76 23.17 -3.24
CA ILE A 42 -5.10 22.00 -2.44
C ILE A 42 -5.26 22.33 -0.95
N PHE A 43 -4.34 23.08 -0.36
CA PHE A 43 -4.44 23.46 1.05
C PHE A 43 -5.63 24.39 1.34
N ARG A 44 -5.97 25.28 0.41
CA ARG A 44 -7.14 26.13 0.53
C ARG A 44 -8.43 25.33 0.40
N ASP A 45 -8.51 24.47 -0.60
CA ASP A 45 -9.75 23.78 -0.97
C ASP A 45 -10.09 22.63 0.00
N TYR A 46 -9.12 22.05 0.67
CA TYR A 46 -9.26 20.93 1.63
C TYR A 46 -8.94 21.34 3.08
N GLY A 47 -8.62 22.62 3.34
CA GLY A 47 -8.33 23.14 4.67
C GLY A 47 -9.55 23.40 5.56
N GLY A 48 -10.75 23.32 4.98
CA GLY A 48 -12.01 23.57 5.69
C GLY A 48 -12.55 22.34 6.45
N ALA A 49 -13.79 22.41 6.88
CA ALA A 49 -14.50 21.30 7.51
C ALA A 49 -14.52 20.06 6.60
N LEU A 50 -14.71 18.87 7.21
CA LEU A 50 -14.86 17.58 6.51
C LEU A 50 -16.07 17.62 5.58
N GLU A 51 -15.91 18.17 4.39
CA GLU A 51 -16.87 18.08 3.33
C GLU A 51 -16.60 16.84 2.48
N LEU A 52 -17.65 16.09 2.15
CA LEU A 52 -17.55 14.93 1.25
C LEU A 52 -17.24 15.42 -0.17
N LYS A 53 -15.95 15.56 -0.45
CA LYS A 53 -15.40 15.92 -1.77
C LYS A 53 -14.69 14.72 -2.38
N GLN A 54 -14.56 14.73 -3.70
CA GLN A 54 -13.66 13.80 -4.37
C GLN A 54 -12.25 13.90 -3.76
N ARG A 55 -11.57 12.76 -3.60
CA ARG A 55 -10.20 12.70 -3.05
C ARG A 55 -10.06 13.29 -1.64
N LEU A 56 -11.15 13.25 -0.84
CA LEU A 56 -11.15 13.78 0.52
C LEU A 56 -10.03 13.17 1.37
N LEU A 57 -9.84 11.85 1.32
CA LEU A 57 -8.84 11.18 2.14
C LEU A 57 -7.43 11.50 1.66
N SER A 58 -7.17 11.43 0.36
CA SER A 58 -5.84 11.68 -0.18
C SER A 58 -5.43 13.15 -0.04
N TYR A 59 -6.26 14.07 -0.48
CA TYR A 59 -5.93 15.50 -0.44
C TYR A 59 -6.12 16.10 0.96
N GLY A 60 -7.15 15.68 1.70
CA GLY A 60 -7.30 16.06 3.10
C GLY A 60 -6.12 15.60 3.97
N SER A 61 -5.53 14.43 3.67
CA SER A 61 -4.36 13.94 4.41
C SER A 61 -3.15 14.89 4.33
N PHE A 62 -3.00 15.66 3.24
CA PHE A 62 -1.92 16.66 3.17
C PHE A 62 -2.11 17.75 4.22
N VAL A 63 -3.34 18.25 4.34
CA VAL A 63 -3.69 19.29 5.32
C VAL A 63 -3.52 18.76 6.74
N TRP A 64 -4.04 17.56 7.02
CA TRP A 64 -3.96 16.96 8.36
C TRP A 64 -2.52 16.67 8.78
N ILE A 65 -1.69 16.15 7.86
CA ILE A 65 -0.27 15.90 8.14
C ILE A 65 0.48 17.19 8.39
N GLN A 66 0.20 18.25 7.61
CA GLN A 66 0.81 19.56 7.82
C GLN A 66 0.38 20.17 9.17
N ALA A 67 -0.88 20.04 9.55
CA ALA A 67 -1.39 20.52 10.83
C ALA A 67 -0.75 19.79 12.02
N LEU A 68 -0.50 18.48 11.90
CA LEU A 68 0.05 17.65 12.98
C LEU A 68 1.58 17.73 13.08
N PHE A 69 2.26 17.77 11.95
CA PHE A 69 3.73 17.63 11.90
C PHE A 69 4.43 18.88 11.37
N GLY A 70 3.68 19.94 11.04
CA GLY A 70 4.22 21.15 10.45
C GLY A 70 4.60 20.99 8.96
N GLU A 71 5.05 22.09 8.37
CA GLU A 71 5.42 22.15 6.95
C GLU A 71 6.61 21.24 6.60
N GLY A 72 6.69 20.86 5.32
CA GLY A 72 7.80 20.11 4.75
C GLY A 72 7.36 19.01 3.79
N TRP A 73 7.74 19.13 2.52
CA TRP A 73 7.36 18.17 1.46
C TRP A 73 7.95 16.78 1.68
N TRP A 74 9.11 16.68 2.32
CA TRP A 74 9.72 15.41 2.67
C TRP A 74 8.84 14.56 3.61
N LYS A 75 8.12 15.22 4.55
CA LYS A 75 7.16 14.54 5.45
C LYS A 75 6.01 13.92 4.65
N GLN A 76 5.52 14.66 3.68
CA GLN A 76 4.47 14.20 2.79
C GLN A 76 4.92 13.01 1.93
N ARG A 77 6.16 13.02 1.44
CA ARG A 77 6.74 11.91 0.68
C ARG A 77 6.98 10.67 1.54
N ILE A 78 7.37 10.83 2.80
CA ILE A 78 7.44 9.70 3.74
C ILE A 78 6.07 9.03 3.88
N VAL A 79 4.99 9.80 3.98
CA VAL A 79 3.64 9.22 4.04
C VAL A 79 3.31 8.45 2.78
N ASN A 80 3.64 8.97 1.58
CA ASN A 80 3.45 8.21 0.34
C ASN A 80 4.24 6.90 0.34
N LEU A 81 5.48 6.93 0.84
CA LEU A 81 6.33 5.73 0.95
C LEU A 81 5.74 4.72 1.94
N LEU A 82 5.22 5.16 3.08
CA LEU A 82 4.53 4.30 4.05
C LEU A 82 3.25 3.69 3.46
N LEU A 83 2.47 4.47 2.72
CA LEU A 83 1.28 3.99 2.01
C LEU A 83 1.67 2.93 0.97
N HIS A 84 2.74 3.16 0.20
CA HIS A 84 3.27 2.16 -0.75
C HIS A 84 3.69 0.87 -0.04
N GLY A 85 4.40 0.98 1.08
CA GLY A 85 4.70 -0.17 1.94
C GLY A 85 3.44 -0.92 2.39
N GLY A 86 2.40 -0.18 2.75
CA GLY A 86 1.07 -0.73 3.05
C GLY A 86 0.46 -1.50 1.87
N VAL A 87 0.58 -0.97 0.63
CA VAL A 87 0.13 -1.67 -0.59
C VAL A 87 0.87 -2.98 -0.78
N VAL A 88 2.20 -2.98 -0.61
CA VAL A 88 3.05 -4.19 -0.73
C VAL A 88 2.60 -5.27 0.26
N VAL A 89 2.38 -4.88 1.52
CA VAL A 89 1.91 -5.81 2.57
C VAL A 89 0.51 -6.33 2.26
N ALA A 90 -0.42 -5.45 1.91
CA ALA A 90 -1.80 -5.82 1.58
C ALA A 90 -1.84 -6.77 0.37
N LEU A 91 -1.05 -6.49 -0.66
CA LEU A 91 -0.91 -7.33 -1.85
C LEU A 91 -0.37 -8.73 -1.48
N TYR A 92 0.69 -8.78 -0.65
CA TYR A 92 1.22 -10.06 -0.17
C TYR A 92 0.16 -10.87 0.57
N LEU A 93 -0.60 -10.24 1.46
CA LEU A 93 -1.66 -10.91 2.24
C LEU A 93 -2.78 -11.39 1.34
N LEU A 94 -3.23 -10.57 0.39
CA LEU A 94 -4.25 -10.93 -0.60
C LEU A 94 -3.80 -12.14 -1.43
N MET A 95 -2.62 -12.09 -2.02
CA MET A 95 -2.10 -13.16 -2.88
C MET A 95 -1.86 -14.44 -2.10
N ARG A 96 -1.33 -14.35 -0.88
CA ARG A 96 -1.13 -15.51 0.00
C ARG A 96 -2.44 -16.23 0.28
N ASP A 97 -3.47 -15.49 0.69
CA ASP A 97 -4.74 -16.08 1.06
C ASP A 97 -5.51 -16.57 -0.19
N LEU A 98 -5.47 -15.83 -1.29
CA LEU A 98 -6.06 -16.23 -2.57
C LEU A 98 -5.47 -17.56 -3.05
N LEU A 99 -4.14 -17.66 -3.11
CA LEU A 99 -3.45 -18.86 -3.57
C LEU A 99 -3.63 -20.05 -2.61
N SER A 100 -3.84 -19.81 -1.31
CA SER A 100 -4.08 -20.89 -0.35
C SER A 100 -5.47 -21.51 -0.45
N HIS A 101 -6.45 -20.80 -1.05
CA HIS A 101 -7.83 -21.25 -1.15
C HIS A 101 -8.24 -21.71 -2.56
N THR A 102 -7.32 -21.62 -3.54
CA THR A 102 -7.61 -22.17 -4.87
C THR A 102 -7.58 -23.70 -4.87
N SER A 103 -8.43 -24.32 -5.67
CA SER A 103 -8.53 -25.80 -5.80
C SER A 103 -7.18 -26.40 -6.22
N PHE A 104 -6.50 -25.73 -7.15
CA PHE A 104 -5.18 -26.14 -7.62
C PHE A 104 -4.11 -26.15 -6.50
N ALA A 105 -4.15 -25.16 -5.60
CA ALA A 105 -3.23 -25.13 -4.47
C ALA A 105 -3.50 -26.26 -3.47
N LYS A 106 -4.78 -26.61 -3.22
CA LYS A 106 -5.15 -27.70 -2.32
C LYS A 106 -4.68 -29.06 -2.83
N GLU A 107 -4.77 -29.29 -4.13
CA GLU A 107 -4.32 -30.54 -4.76
C GLU A 107 -2.80 -30.70 -4.69
N LEU A 108 -2.05 -29.62 -4.84
CA LEU A 108 -0.58 -29.60 -4.79
C LEU A 108 0.00 -29.43 -3.38
N GLU A 109 -0.81 -29.05 -2.39
CA GLU A 109 -0.36 -28.76 -1.03
C GLU A 109 0.16 -29.98 -0.26
N SER A 110 -0.16 -31.19 -0.77
CA SER A 110 0.42 -32.46 -0.29
C SER A 110 1.93 -32.59 -0.58
N LYS A 111 2.47 -31.79 -1.50
CA LYS A 111 3.90 -31.77 -1.85
C LYS A 111 4.61 -30.65 -1.10
N GLU A 112 5.50 -30.98 -0.19
CA GLU A 112 6.24 -30.01 0.63
C GLU A 112 7.03 -29.00 -0.21
N HIS A 113 7.64 -29.44 -1.31
CA HIS A 113 8.33 -28.58 -2.27
C HIS A 113 7.43 -27.51 -2.91
N PHE A 114 6.16 -27.84 -3.16
CA PHE A 114 5.23 -26.86 -3.74
C PHE A 114 4.94 -25.70 -2.78
N LYS A 115 4.75 -26.00 -1.50
CA LYS A 115 4.49 -24.98 -0.48
C LYS A 115 5.68 -24.00 -0.33
N GLU A 116 6.90 -24.50 -0.41
CA GLU A 116 8.10 -23.67 -0.38
C GLU A 116 8.23 -22.79 -1.62
N SER A 117 8.05 -23.38 -2.80
CA SER A 117 8.10 -22.64 -4.09
C SER A 117 7.02 -21.56 -4.16
N ARG A 118 5.80 -21.86 -3.73
CA ARG A 118 4.72 -20.88 -3.64
C ARG A 118 5.07 -19.69 -2.75
N ASN A 119 5.61 -19.95 -1.57
CA ASN A 119 6.00 -18.90 -0.63
C ASN A 119 7.17 -18.07 -1.17
N ALA A 120 8.12 -18.68 -1.84
CA ALA A 120 9.22 -17.99 -2.49
C ALA A 120 8.70 -17.10 -3.65
N ALA A 121 7.83 -17.63 -4.50
CA ALA A 121 7.21 -16.88 -5.60
C ALA A 121 6.42 -15.68 -5.10
N LEU A 122 5.65 -15.83 -4.01
CA LEU A 122 4.93 -14.71 -3.38
C LEU A 122 5.87 -13.62 -2.87
N LEU A 123 6.95 -13.99 -2.21
CA LEU A 123 7.94 -13.03 -1.71
C LEU A 123 8.64 -12.31 -2.86
N VAL A 124 9.07 -13.04 -3.88
CA VAL A 124 9.73 -12.45 -5.05
C VAL A 124 8.77 -11.55 -5.83
N GLY A 125 7.54 -12.01 -6.08
CA GLY A 125 6.55 -11.22 -6.81
C GLY A 125 6.19 -9.90 -6.10
N THR A 126 5.99 -9.94 -4.78
CA THR A 126 5.73 -8.73 -4.00
C THR A 126 6.96 -7.83 -3.88
N ALA A 127 8.17 -8.39 -3.83
CA ALA A 127 9.40 -7.62 -3.87
C ALA A 127 9.59 -6.89 -5.21
N LEU A 128 9.35 -7.58 -6.33
CA LEU A 128 9.38 -6.98 -7.67
C LEU A 128 8.35 -5.84 -7.79
N PHE A 129 7.15 -6.01 -7.23
CA PHE A 129 6.17 -4.93 -7.17
C PHE A 129 6.68 -3.75 -6.33
N ALA A 130 7.29 -4.02 -5.16
CA ALA A 130 7.78 -2.98 -4.26
C ALA A 130 8.86 -2.09 -4.89
N VAL A 131 9.72 -2.67 -5.74
CA VAL A 131 10.83 -1.96 -6.40
C VAL A 131 10.51 -1.56 -7.85
N ASN A 132 9.28 -1.75 -8.31
CA ASN A 132 8.91 -1.47 -9.70
C ASN A 132 9.10 0.01 -10.02
N PRO A 133 9.83 0.37 -11.10
CA PRO A 133 10.05 1.76 -11.49
C PRO A 133 8.77 2.58 -11.72
N MET A 134 7.68 1.94 -12.15
CA MET A 134 6.38 2.59 -12.32
C MET A 134 5.79 3.08 -10.97
N ALA A 135 6.13 2.43 -9.86
CA ALA A 135 5.71 2.87 -8.54
C ALA A 135 6.37 4.20 -8.12
N VAL A 136 7.53 4.54 -8.69
CA VAL A 136 8.20 5.83 -8.46
C VAL A 136 7.28 6.99 -8.84
N TYR A 137 6.55 6.87 -9.94
CA TYR A 137 5.57 7.88 -10.34
C TYR A 137 4.49 8.08 -9.26
N ALA A 138 3.94 7.00 -8.74
CA ALA A 138 2.87 7.07 -7.73
C ALA A 138 3.37 7.51 -6.34
N VAL A 139 4.62 7.17 -5.97
CA VAL A 139 5.18 7.45 -4.64
C VAL A 139 5.93 8.79 -4.61
N GLY A 140 6.70 9.10 -5.65
CA GLY A 140 7.54 10.30 -5.75
C GLY A 140 6.72 11.59 -5.96
N TYR A 141 5.67 11.53 -6.77
CA TYR A 141 4.75 12.65 -6.95
C TYR A 141 3.74 12.71 -5.82
N LEU A 142 3.66 13.83 -5.15
CA LEU A 142 2.78 14.02 -4.01
C LEU A 142 1.31 13.94 -4.41
N VAL A 143 0.92 14.59 -5.50
CA VAL A 143 -0.47 14.62 -6.00
C VAL A 143 -1.00 13.22 -6.30
N GLN A 144 -0.12 12.27 -6.61
CA GLN A 144 -0.48 10.87 -6.90
C GLN A 144 -0.75 10.02 -5.64
N ARG A 145 -0.72 10.63 -4.45
CA ARG A 145 -1.17 9.98 -3.21
C ARG A 145 -2.56 9.36 -3.36
N SER A 146 -3.44 9.98 -4.12
CA SER A 146 -4.77 9.47 -4.44
C SER A 146 -4.71 8.07 -5.07
N ILE A 147 -3.81 7.83 -6.01
CA ILE A 147 -3.63 6.53 -6.65
C ILE A 147 -3.12 5.50 -5.63
N VAL A 148 -2.11 5.86 -4.83
CA VAL A 148 -1.53 4.94 -3.84
C VAL A 148 -2.56 4.57 -2.78
N MET A 149 -3.33 5.53 -2.26
CA MET A 149 -4.38 5.29 -1.27
C MET A 149 -5.53 4.48 -1.85
N ALA A 150 -6.02 4.83 -3.03
CA ALA A 150 -7.07 4.07 -3.71
C ALA A 150 -6.63 2.61 -3.95
N THR A 151 -5.38 2.39 -4.38
CA THR A 151 -4.81 1.05 -4.56
C THR A 151 -4.75 0.29 -3.24
N LEU A 152 -4.24 0.92 -2.16
CA LEU A 152 -4.17 0.32 -0.84
C LEU A 152 -5.54 -0.16 -0.36
N PHE A 153 -6.52 0.74 -0.38
CA PHE A 153 -7.85 0.43 0.12
C PHE A 153 -8.60 -0.55 -0.76
N THR A 154 -8.39 -0.54 -2.10
CA THR A 154 -8.97 -1.54 -3.00
C THR A 154 -8.40 -2.93 -2.72
N VAL A 155 -7.07 -3.05 -2.59
CA VAL A 155 -6.42 -4.34 -2.27
C VAL A 155 -6.85 -4.85 -0.90
N LEU A 156 -6.96 -3.96 0.09
CA LEU A 156 -7.49 -4.30 1.42
C LEU A 156 -8.95 -4.76 1.36
N ALA A 157 -9.81 -4.07 0.59
CA ALA A 157 -11.20 -4.46 0.42
C ALA A 157 -11.32 -5.87 -0.17
N CYS A 158 -10.55 -6.18 -1.22
CA CYS A 158 -10.50 -7.52 -1.80
C CYS A 158 -10.02 -8.57 -0.79
N TRP A 159 -8.94 -8.27 -0.05
CA TRP A 159 -8.42 -9.20 0.95
C TRP A 159 -9.42 -9.47 2.09
N LEU A 160 -10.03 -8.41 2.64
CA LEU A 160 -11.03 -8.51 3.69
C LEU A 160 -12.29 -9.25 3.23
N PHE A 161 -12.70 -9.06 1.97
CA PHE A 161 -13.82 -9.79 1.38
C PHE A 161 -13.51 -11.29 1.30
N ILE A 162 -12.32 -11.69 0.85
CA ILE A 162 -11.89 -13.09 0.85
C ILE A 162 -11.89 -13.66 2.28
N LYS A 163 -11.42 -12.88 3.27
CA LYS A 163 -11.51 -13.26 4.69
C LYS A 163 -12.95 -13.50 5.14
N GLY A 164 -13.89 -12.69 4.67
CA GLY A 164 -15.32 -12.88 4.92
C GLY A 164 -15.84 -14.19 4.36
N LEU A 165 -15.49 -14.50 3.09
CA LEU A 165 -15.87 -15.75 2.44
C LEU A 165 -15.33 -17.00 3.17
N VAL A 166 -14.07 -16.93 3.64
CA VAL A 166 -13.41 -18.05 4.31
C VAL A 166 -13.90 -18.25 5.74
N ASN A 167 -14.10 -17.16 6.49
CA ASN A 167 -14.43 -17.23 7.92
C ASN A 167 -15.93 -17.17 8.20
N GLY A 168 -16.76 -16.79 7.22
CA GLY A 168 -18.22 -16.68 7.36
C GLY A 168 -18.69 -15.59 8.35
N ARG A 169 -17.83 -14.66 8.74
CA ARG A 169 -18.17 -13.64 9.77
C ARG A 169 -18.48 -12.30 9.13
N ILE A 170 -19.62 -11.72 9.50
CA ILE A 170 -20.16 -10.47 8.91
C ILE A 170 -19.21 -9.27 9.05
N TYR A 171 -18.44 -9.17 10.12
CA TYR A 171 -17.54 -8.02 10.33
C TYR A 171 -16.47 -7.89 9.25
N TRP A 172 -16.03 -9.00 8.62
CA TRP A 172 -15.07 -8.93 7.51
C TRP A 172 -15.64 -8.22 6.30
N TYR A 173 -16.93 -8.46 6.00
CA TYR A 173 -17.63 -7.78 4.91
C TYR A 173 -17.85 -6.30 5.23
N ALA A 174 -18.16 -5.97 6.49
CA ALA A 174 -18.27 -4.58 6.92
C ALA A 174 -16.94 -3.83 6.77
N LEU A 175 -15.81 -4.45 7.15
CA LEU A 175 -14.47 -3.89 6.96
C LEU A 175 -14.10 -3.77 5.47
N ALA A 176 -14.50 -4.75 4.63
CA ALA A 176 -14.31 -4.68 3.19
C ALA A 176 -15.08 -3.51 2.57
N LEU A 177 -16.34 -3.31 2.97
CA LEU A 177 -17.15 -2.17 2.54
C LEU A 177 -16.53 -0.84 2.98
N LEU A 178 -16.10 -0.74 4.23
CA LEU A 178 -15.41 0.47 4.73
C LEU A 178 -14.15 0.77 3.92
N SER A 179 -13.32 -0.26 3.66
CA SER A 179 -12.14 -0.09 2.83
C SER A 179 -12.49 0.34 1.40
N TYR A 180 -13.54 -0.21 0.82
CA TYR A 180 -14.02 0.21 -0.50
C TYR A 180 -14.45 1.68 -0.51
N LEU A 181 -15.21 2.13 0.50
CA LEU A 181 -15.59 3.54 0.64
C LEU A 181 -14.35 4.45 0.78
N CYS A 182 -13.34 4.02 1.55
CA CYS A 182 -12.07 4.75 1.61
C CYS A 182 -11.36 4.82 0.25
N ALA A 183 -11.42 3.75 -0.56
CA ALA A 183 -10.86 3.78 -1.92
C ALA A 183 -11.58 4.80 -2.82
N VAL A 184 -12.91 4.88 -2.74
CA VAL A 184 -13.71 5.85 -3.52
C VAL A 184 -13.42 7.30 -3.11
N LEU A 185 -13.15 7.53 -1.82
CA LEU A 185 -12.84 8.86 -1.28
C LEU A 185 -11.35 9.24 -1.42
N SER A 186 -10.51 8.36 -1.97
CA SER A 186 -9.08 8.58 -2.22
C SER A 186 -8.83 9.12 -3.60
#